data_fc6308a340d9598a94edc874e10b68d2
#
_entry.id   fc6308a340d9598a94edc874e10b68d2
#
_cell.length_a   1.000
_cell.length_b   1.000
_cell.length_c   1.000
_cell.angle_alpha   90.00
_cell.angle_beta   90.00
_cell.angle_gamma   90.00
#
_symmetry.space_group_name_H-M   'P 1'
#
loop_
_entity.id
_entity.type
_entity.pdbx_description
1 polymer ?
#
loop_
_entity_poly.entity_id
_entity_poly.type
_entity_poly.pdbx_seq_one_letter_code
_entity_poly.pdbx_strand_id
1 'polypeptide(L)'
;MKLCFLVEEQYRHDGMPVEVIRQLASWGHQVDVLRPGGSLLRLTEAVQTSIHDAWVLKTVSGGPGLTLLEAAASAGLTTINNARAIRGVRDKALAAAIGLRLGLPLPTTYAAALPELLVGIPESEYPIVVKPADGSSGRAVHLVSSPRRLAEMLPDLAGEGMLIAQPYVPNSGVDIKVYSIGDELYATERRSPLHPDHAVRERRVPLSAEIAAIAGQVGVVYGLDLYGVDVVLGPNGPVVVDVNDFPSFRQVPDAPVRLARAVLALAAGAGGATAAAQPPLGAVPGPLTAGKTA
;
A
#
# COMPACT_ATOMS: atom_id res chain seq x y z
N MET A 1 10.51 25.61 -2.92
CA MET A 1 11.07 24.25 -3.06
C MET A 1 11.00 23.84 -4.52
N LYS A 2 11.88 22.94 -4.91
CA LYS A 2 11.87 22.31 -6.22
C LYS A 2 11.56 20.81 -6.07
N LEU A 3 10.47 20.34 -6.65
CA LEU A 3 9.97 18.99 -6.51
C LEU A 3 9.95 18.27 -7.86
N CYS A 4 10.16 16.95 -7.85
CA CYS A 4 10.01 16.09 -9.01
C CYS A 4 8.82 15.16 -8.81
N PHE A 5 7.80 15.24 -9.66
CA PHE A 5 6.67 14.32 -9.63
C PHE A 5 6.81 13.25 -10.72
N LEU A 6 6.78 12.00 -10.31
CA LEU A 6 6.63 10.86 -11.21
C LEU A 6 5.14 10.66 -11.48
N VAL A 7 4.71 10.92 -12.70
CA VAL A 7 3.29 10.81 -13.10
C VAL A 7 3.12 9.66 -14.08
N GLU A 8 2.52 8.58 -13.59
CA GLU A 8 2.19 7.40 -14.40
C GLU A 8 1.16 7.73 -15.49
N GLU A 9 1.17 7.02 -16.61
CA GLU A 9 0.34 7.32 -17.78
C GLU A 9 -1.16 7.41 -17.47
N GLN A 10 -1.67 6.57 -16.56
CA GLN A 10 -3.09 6.63 -16.17
C GLN A 10 -3.48 7.95 -15.48
N TYR A 11 -2.51 8.75 -14.97
CA TYR A 11 -2.73 10.05 -14.34
C TYR A 11 -2.25 11.22 -15.21
N ARG A 12 -1.96 10.98 -16.50
CA ARG A 12 -1.34 11.95 -17.39
C ARG A 12 -2.11 13.27 -17.51
N HIS A 13 -3.43 13.19 -17.52
CA HIS A 13 -4.30 14.34 -17.76
C HIS A 13 -5.13 14.73 -16.55
N ASP A 14 -5.36 13.82 -15.63
CA ASP A 14 -6.25 14.00 -14.51
C ASP A 14 -5.84 13.16 -13.30
N GLY A 15 -6.48 13.43 -12.18
CA GLY A 15 -6.28 12.70 -10.94
C GLY A 15 -5.39 13.42 -9.93
N MET A 16 -5.30 12.83 -8.75
CA MET A 16 -4.72 13.47 -7.57
C MET A 16 -3.29 13.99 -7.74
N PRO A 17 -2.34 13.28 -8.41
CA PRO A 17 -0.99 13.84 -8.58
C PRO A 17 -0.99 15.15 -9.37
N VAL A 18 -1.83 15.25 -10.42
CA VAL A 18 -1.92 16.46 -11.24
C VAL A 18 -2.56 17.62 -10.47
N GLU A 19 -3.55 17.34 -9.64
CA GLU A 19 -4.19 18.35 -8.79
C GLU A 19 -3.23 18.89 -7.73
N VAL A 20 -2.42 18.03 -7.11
CA VAL A 20 -1.37 18.42 -6.16
C VAL A 20 -0.29 19.25 -6.83
N ILE A 21 0.15 18.89 -8.04
CA ILE A 21 1.12 19.64 -8.84
C ILE A 21 0.59 21.08 -9.12
N ARG A 22 -0.67 21.19 -9.57
CA ARG A 22 -1.30 22.51 -9.82
C ARG A 22 -1.34 23.35 -8.53
N GLN A 23 -1.66 22.73 -7.40
CA GLN A 23 -1.70 23.42 -6.11
C GLN A 23 -0.33 23.91 -5.67
N LEU A 24 0.71 23.10 -5.79
CA LEU A 24 2.10 23.48 -5.48
C LEU A 24 2.58 24.61 -6.38
N ALA A 25 2.33 24.53 -7.69
CA ALA A 25 2.67 25.57 -8.64
C ALA A 25 1.95 26.89 -8.34
N SER A 26 0.67 26.84 -7.92
CA SER A 26 -0.08 28.05 -7.53
C SER A 26 0.50 28.75 -6.29
N TRP A 27 1.23 28.01 -5.45
CA TRP A 27 1.95 28.56 -4.29
C TRP A 27 3.38 29.01 -4.60
N GLY A 28 3.80 28.96 -5.88
CA GLY A 28 5.11 29.43 -6.34
C GLY A 28 6.23 28.41 -6.19
N HIS A 29 5.91 27.12 -5.96
CA HIS A 29 6.91 26.07 -5.97
C HIS A 29 7.20 25.59 -7.39
N GLN A 30 8.47 25.25 -7.67
CA GLN A 30 8.85 24.66 -8.93
C GLN A 30 8.55 23.15 -8.90
N VAL A 31 7.81 22.66 -9.89
CA VAL A 31 7.47 21.25 -10.00
C VAL A 31 7.83 20.74 -11.39
N ASP A 32 8.84 19.88 -11.45
CA ASP A 32 9.19 19.14 -12.67
C ASP A 32 8.41 17.82 -12.70
N VAL A 33 7.94 17.44 -13.88
CA VAL A 33 7.14 16.21 -14.07
C VAL A 33 7.89 15.25 -14.97
N LEU A 34 8.23 14.08 -14.43
CA LEU A 34 8.74 12.94 -15.19
C LEU A 34 7.60 11.96 -15.48
N ARG A 35 7.55 11.43 -16.69
CA ARG A 35 6.55 10.45 -17.14
C ARG A 35 7.24 9.14 -17.49
N PRO A 36 7.27 8.18 -16.57
CA PRO A 36 8.02 6.93 -16.74
C PRO A 36 7.63 6.12 -17.97
N GLY A 37 6.34 6.12 -18.33
CA GLY A 37 5.81 5.41 -19.51
C GLY A 37 5.85 6.21 -20.82
N GLY A 38 6.20 7.51 -20.76
CA GLY A 38 6.06 8.42 -21.92
C GLY A 38 7.36 8.86 -22.58
N SER A 39 8.52 8.52 -22.00
CA SER A 39 9.82 9.00 -22.52
C SER A 39 10.97 8.07 -22.14
N LEU A 40 11.98 8.01 -23.00
CA LEU A 40 13.27 7.41 -22.66
C LEU A 40 13.99 8.33 -21.66
N LEU A 41 14.37 7.80 -20.51
CA LEU A 41 15.10 8.51 -19.48
C LEU A 41 16.56 8.04 -19.41
N ARG A 42 17.50 8.97 -19.34
CA ARG A 42 18.86 8.66 -18.88
C ARG A 42 18.86 8.60 -17.36
N LEU A 43 18.48 7.45 -16.80
CA LEU A 43 18.24 7.29 -15.39
C LEU A 43 19.42 7.74 -14.52
N THR A 44 20.64 7.32 -14.87
CA THR A 44 21.86 7.67 -14.11
C THR A 44 22.08 9.17 -14.08
N GLU A 45 21.92 9.88 -15.19
CA GLU A 45 22.06 11.33 -15.27
C GLU A 45 20.94 12.02 -14.47
N ALA A 46 19.68 11.63 -14.69
CA ALA A 46 18.53 12.22 -14.01
C ALA A 46 18.62 12.14 -12.48
N VAL A 47 19.21 11.07 -11.95
CA VAL A 47 19.39 10.86 -10.51
C VAL A 47 20.64 11.59 -9.99
N GLN A 48 21.76 11.51 -10.70
CA GLN A 48 23.02 12.16 -10.28
C GLN A 48 23.01 13.68 -10.33
N THR A 49 22.28 14.25 -11.28
CA THR A 49 22.15 15.72 -11.47
C THR A 49 20.90 16.31 -10.84
N SER A 50 20.15 15.51 -10.08
CA SER A 50 18.92 15.97 -9.46
C SER A 50 19.18 17.09 -8.46
N ILE A 51 18.44 18.20 -8.66
CA ILE A 51 18.47 19.37 -7.77
C ILE A 51 17.13 19.55 -7.04
N HIS A 52 16.34 18.46 -6.97
CA HIS A 52 15.03 18.49 -6.34
C HIS A 52 15.14 18.20 -4.84
N ASP A 53 14.34 18.90 -4.05
CA ASP A 53 14.22 18.69 -2.61
C ASP A 53 13.57 17.33 -2.30
N ALA A 54 12.65 16.87 -3.15
CA ALA A 54 12.05 15.54 -3.06
C ALA A 54 11.50 15.04 -4.39
N TRP A 55 11.41 13.72 -4.51
CA TRP A 55 10.72 12.99 -5.56
C TRP A 55 9.42 12.40 -5.03
N VAL A 56 8.31 12.59 -5.73
CA VAL A 56 6.96 12.19 -5.30
C VAL A 56 6.34 11.26 -6.32
N LEU A 57 5.76 10.15 -5.86
CA LEU A 57 5.08 9.19 -6.71
C LEU A 57 3.73 8.77 -6.11
N LYS A 58 2.68 8.83 -6.93
CA LYS A 58 1.50 8.01 -6.74
C LYS A 58 1.64 6.74 -7.57
N THR A 59 1.83 5.61 -6.91
CA THR A 59 2.10 4.34 -7.59
C THR A 59 0.89 3.80 -8.37
N VAL A 60 1.23 2.98 -9.36
CA VAL A 60 0.30 2.16 -10.14
C VAL A 60 0.80 0.72 -10.10
N SER A 61 -0.10 -0.25 -9.98
CA SER A 61 0.28 -1.67 -10.08
C SER A 61 0.90 -1.96 -11.44
N GLY A 62 2.10 -2.54 -11.43
CA GLY A 62 2.86 -2.82 -12.64
C GLY A 62 3.44 -1.59 -13.35
N GLY A 63 3.31 -0.38 -12.76
CA GLY A 63 3.86 0.84 -13.34
C GLY A 63 5.37 0.98 -13.11
N PRO A 64 6.09 1.62 -14.05
CA PRO A 64 7.54 1.80 -13.98
C PRO A 64 8.01 2.84 -12.96
N GLY A 65 7.12 3.69 -12.44
CA GLY A 65 7.46 4.81 -11.57
C GLY A 65 8.14 4.39 -10.28
N LEU A 66 7.75 3.26 -9.69
CA LEU A 66 8.37 2.79 -8.44
C LEU A 66 9.85 2.45 -8.63
N THR A 67 10.24 1.84 -9.75
CA THR A 67 11.65 1.57 -10.06
C THR A 67 12.46 2.88 -10.16
N LEU A 68 11.91 3.92 -10.76
CA LEU A 68 12.57 5.23 -10.84
C LEU A 68 12.68 5.89 -9.46
N LEU A 69 11.64 5.77 -8.63
CA LEU A 69 11.66 6.30 -7.27
C LEU A 69 12.71 5.57 -6.40
N GLU A 70 12.82 4.24 -6.55
CA GLU A 70 13.83 3.43 -5.86
C GLU A 70 15.26 3.80 -6.31
N ALA A 71 15.46 4.07 -7.59
CA ALA A 71 16.74 4.55 -8.10
C ALA A 71 17.10 5.92 -7.49
N ALA A 72 16.16 6.85 -7.41
CA ALA A 72 16.34 8.13 -6.74
C ALA A 72 16.69 7.95 -5.25
N ALA A 73 15.94 7.11 -4.54
CA ALA A 73 16.22 6.78 -3.13
C ALA A 73 17.61 6.15 -2.93
N SER A 74 18.05 5.28 -3.85
CA SER A 74 19.37 4.64 -3.82
C SER A 74 20.52 5.62 -4.03
N ALA A 75 20.26 6.74 -4.68
CA ALA A 75 21.22 7.84 -4.82
C ALA A 75 21.14 8.88 -3.68
N GLY A 76 20.34 8.60 -2.64
CA GLY A 76 20.22 9.47 -1.47
C GLY A 76 19.20 10.59 -1.62
N LEU A 77 18.38 10.59 -2.68
CA LEU A 77 17.32 11.58 -2.85
C LEU A 77 16.13 11.27 -1.93
N THR A 78 15.50 12.30 -1.41
CA THR A 78 14.26 12.17 -0.64
C THR A 78 13.13 11.69 -1.52
N THR A 79 12.39 10.68 -1.06
CA THR A 79 11.21 10.16 -1.75
C THR A 79 9.95 10.22 -0.87
N ILE A 80 8.81 10.52 -1.44
CA ILE A 80 7.50 10.64 -0.78
C ILE A 80 6.45 9.78 -1.53
N ASN A 81 5.90 8.73 -0.93
CA ASN A 81 6.40 8.13 0.33
C ASN A 81 7.83 7.60 0.16
N ASN A 82 8.41 7.12 1.27
CA ASN A 82 9.67 6.38 1.22
C ASN A 82 9.55 5.20 0.25
N ALA A 83 10.48 5.08 -0.71
CA ALA A 83 10.40 4.06 -1.77
C ALA A 83 10.41 2.62 -1.23
N ARG A 84 11.15 2.34 -0.13
CA ARG A 84 11.17 1.02 0.51
C ARG A 84 9.84 0.72 1.23
N ALA A 85 9.23 1.73 1.85
CA ALA A 85 7.91 1.60 2.46
C ALA A 85 6.84 1.26 1.41
N ILE A 86 6.87 1.94 0.26
CA ILE A 86 6.01 1.62 -0.88
C ILE A 86 6.22 0.17 -1.31
N ARG A 87 7.45 -0.27 -1.52
CA ARG A 87 7.76 -1.66 -1.90
C ARG A 87 7.20 -2.65 -0.90
N GLY A 88 7.34 -2.35 0.41
CA GLY A 88 6.87 -3.21 1.49
C GLY A 88 5.37 -3.44 1.53
N VAL A 89 4.55 -2.45 1.12
CA VAL A 89 3.08 -2.57 1.12
C VAL A 89 2.50 -2.99 -0.21
N ARG A 90 3.25 -2.82 -1.30
CA ARG A 90 2.83 -3.25 -2.64
C ARG A 90 2.81 -4.77 -2.79
N ASP A 91 3.73 -5.46 -2.15
CA ASP A 91 3.70 -6.91 -2.02
C ASP A 91 2.89 -7.29 -0.77
N LYS A 92 1.67 -7.79 -0.97
CA LYS A 92 0.73 -8.14 0.11
C LYS A 92 1.22 -9.28 0.98
N ALA A 93 2.04 -10.20 0.45
CA ALA A 93 2.64 -11.26 1.24
C ALA A 93 3.68 -10.69 2.21
N LEU A 94 4.55 -9.78 1.72
CA LEU A 94 5.52 -9.07 2.54
C LEU A 94 4.83 -8.16 3.56
N ALA A 95 3.80 -7.42 3.14
CA ALA A 95 3.01 -6.57 4.03
C ALA A 95 2.37 -7.38 5.18
N ALA A 96 1.77 -8.52 4.87
CA ALA A 96 1.19 -9.40 5.89
C ALA A 96 2.24 -9.90 6.88
N ALA A 97 3.40 -10.35 6.40
CA ALA A 97 4.49 -10.85 7.24
C ALA A 97 5.03 -9.77 8.20
N ILE A 98 5.25 -8.55 7.69
CA ILE A 98 5.71 -7.40 8.49
C ILE A 98 4.65 -7.01 9.52
N GLY A 99 3.41 -6.81 9.07
CA GLY A 99 2.32 -6.33 9.91
C GLY A 99 1.96 -7.29 11.03
N LEU A 100 1.84 -8.60 10.75
CA LEU A 100 1.60 -9.63 11.78
C LEU A 100 2.72 -9.69 12.81
N ARG A 101 3.98 -9.64 12.36
CA ARG A 101 5.13 -9.61 13.27
C ARG A 101 5.12 -8.41 14.22
N LEU A 102 4.63 -7.26 13.75
CA LEU A 102 4.59 -6.00 14.50
C LEU A 102 3.23 -5.73 15.16
N GLY A 103 2.36 -6.75 15.22
CA GLY A 103 1.14 -6.73 16.01
C GLY A 103 -0.05 -6.01 15.37
N LEU A 104 -0.03 -5.78 14.04
CA LEU A 104 -1.22 -5.29 13.36
C LEU A 104 -2.30 -6.38 13.30
N PRO A 105 -3.59 -6.02 13.45
CA PRO A 105 -4.71 -6.95 13.35
C PRO A 105 -4.97 -7.33 11.88
N LEU A 106 -4.17 -8.26 11.35
CA LEU A 106 -4.25 -8.79 10.00
C LEU A 106 -4.74 -10.24 10.05
N PRO A 107 -5.44 -10.75 9.03
CA PRO A 107 -5.79 -12.16 8.97
C PRO A 107 -4.54 -13.01 8.73
N THR A 108 -4.58 -14.27 9.21
CA THR A 108 -3.60 -15.29 8.81
C THR A 108 -3.46 -15.29 7.30
N THR A 109 -2.22 -15.36 6.79
CA THR A 109 -1.95 -15.23 5.37
C THR A 109 -1.13 -16.40 4.86
N TYR A 110 -1.68 -17.11 3.90
CA TYR A 110 -1.00 -18.12 3.09
C TYR A 110 -0.45 -17.47 1.83
N ALA A 111 0.71 -17.91 1.37
CA ALA A 111 1.31 -17.43 0.11
C ALA A 111 1.68 -18.62 -0.78
N ALA A 112 1.40 -18.52 -2.07
CA ALA A 112 1.67 -19.57 -3.05
C ALA A 112 2.14 -18.96 -4.38
N ALA A 113 3.25 -19.48 -4.91
CA ALA A 113 3.75 -19.10 -6.23
C ALA A 113 2.93 -19.74 -7.38
N LEU A 114 2.28 -20.86 -7.10
CA LEU A 114 1.41 -21.59 -8.03
C LEU A 114 0.04 -21.78 -7.41
N PRO A 115 -1.06 -21.55 -8.14
CA PRO A 115 -2.43 -21.67 -7.61
C PRO A 115 -2.72 -23.05 -7.00
N GLU A 116 -2.16 -24.11 -7.56
CA GLU A 116 -2.36 -25.50 -7.13
C GLU A 116 -1.89 -25.75 -5.69
N LEU A 117 -0.92 -24.97 -5.20
CA LEU A 117 -0.42 -25.09 -3.84
C LEU A 117 -1.44 -24.64 -2.80
N LEU A 118 -2.39 -23.79 -3.18
CA LEU A 118 -3.46 -23.33 -2.29
C LEU A 118 -4.42 -24.46 -1.87
N VAL A 119 -4.45 -25.57 -2.61
CA VAL A 119 -5.23 -26.78 -2.23
C VAL A 119 -4.81 -27.34 -0.86
N GLY A 120 -3.58 -27.04 -0.43
CA GLY A 120 -3.09 -27.43 0.90
C GLY A 120 -3.68 -26.62 2.06
N ILE A 121 -4.49 -25.58 1.81
CA ILE A 121 -5.16 -24.82 2.88
C ILE A 121 -6.22 -25.71 3.56
N PRO A 122 -6.21 -25.84 4.90
CA PRO A 122 -7.18 -26.65 5.63
C PRO A 122 -8.62 -26.22 5.37
N GLU A 123 -9.54 -27.17 5.26
CA GLU A 123 -10.97 -26.89 5.05
C GLU A 123 -11.59 -26.00 6.14
N SER A 124 -11.07 -26.08 7.37
CA SER A 124 -11.49 -25.25 8.51
C SER A 124 -11.22 -23.75 8.33
N GLU A 125 -10.36 -23.35 7.38
CA GLU A 125 -10.03 -21.95 7.10
C GLU A 125 -11.01 -21.28 6.11
N TYR A 126 -11.87 -22.10 5.47
CA TYR A 126 -12.83 -21.59 4.51
C TYR A 126 -14.08 -20.98 5.17
N PRO A 127 -14.69 -19.95 4.53
CA PRO A 127 -14.32 -19.36 3.25
C PRO A 127 -13.02 -18.56 3.33
N ILE A 128 -12.30 -18.48 2.21
CA ILE A 128 -11.05 -17.73 2.08
C ILE A 128 -11.16 -16.63 1.01
N VAL A 129 -10.36 -15.60 1.15
CA VAL A 129 -10.16 -14.56 0.13
C VAL A 129 -8.82 -14.82 -0.57
N VAL A 130 -8.86 -15.05 -1.88
CA VAL A 130 -7.69 -15.26 -2.73
C VAL A 130 -7.46 -14.01 -3.58
N LYS A 131 -6.22 -13.52 -3.64
CA LYS A 131 -5.84 -12.34 -4.43
C LYS A 131 -4.36 -12.39 -4.82
N PRO A 132 -3.96 -11.72 -5.93
CA PRO A 132 -2.55 -11.54 -6.25
C PRO A 132 -1.82 -10.78 -5.15
N ALA A 133 -0.57 -11.18 -4.84
CA ALA A 133 0.28 -10.47 -3.90
C ALA A 133 0.61 -9.05 -4.42
N ASP A 134 0.89 -8.91 -5.71
CA ASP A 134 1.02 -7.62 -6.38
C ASP A 134 -0.26 -7.31 -7.17
N GLY A 135 -1.02 -6.35 -6.71
CA GLY A 135 -2.28 -5.97 -7.34
C GLY A 135 -2.91 -4.78 -6.66
N SER A 136 -3.76 -4.05 -7.38
CA SER A 136 -4.47 -2.88 -6.87
C SER A 136 -5.92 -2.84 -7.33
N SER A 137 -6.73 -2.02 -6.65
CA SER A 137 -8.10 -1.66 -7.05
C SER A 137 -9.12 -2.81 -6.99
N GLY A 138 -8.90 -3.83 -6.14
CA GLY A 138 -9.84 -4.94 -5.95
C GLY A 138 -9.99 -5.88 -7.14
N ARG A 139 -9.16 -5.73 -8.18
CA ARG A 139 -9.14 -6.66 -9.32
C ARG A 139 -8.56 -8.00 -8.87
N ALA A 140 -9.13 -9.08 -9.39
CA ALA A 140 -8.75 -10.46 -9.07
C ALA A 140 -8.80 -10.78 -7.54
N VAL A 141 -9.75 -10.19 -6.81
CA VAL A 141 -10.05 -10.55 -5.41
C VAL A 141 -11.25 -11.48 -5.40
N HIS A 142 -11.06 -12.70 -4.96
CA HIS A 142 -12.05 -13.77 -5.02
C HIS A 142 -12.41 -14.27 -3.62
N LEU A 143 -13.69 -14.31 -3.31
CA LEU A 143 -14.22 -15.04 -2.16
C LEU A 143 -14.47 -16.49 -2.55
N VAL A 144 -13.75 -17.41 -1.95
CA VAL A 144 -13.77 -18.84 -2.26
C VAL A 144 -14.39 -19.58 -1.09
N SER A 145 -15.58 -20.16 -1.31
CA SER A 145 -16.42 -20.73 -0.25
C SER A 145 -15.96 -22.10 0.24
N SER A 146 -15.19 -22.86 -0.55
CA SER A 146 -14.80 -24.22 -0.22
C SER A 146 -13.59 -24.70 -1.02
N PRO A 147 -12.90 -25.78 -0.60
CA PRO A 147 -11.82 -26.40 -1.38
C PRO A 147 -12.25 -26.82 -2.78
N ARG A 148 -13.49 -27.30 -2.95
CA ARG A 148 -14.04 -27.64 -4.28
C ARG A 148 -14.09 -26.40 -5.18
N ARG A 149 -14.61 -25.27 -4.65
CA ARG A 149 -14.68 -24.02 -5.42
C ARG A 149 -13.28 -23.50 -5.78
N LEU A 150 -12.30 -23.66 -4.91
CA LEU A 150 -10.92 -23.34 -5.21
C LEU A 150 -10.41 -24.16 -6.40
N ALA A 151 -10.60 -25.48 -6.38
CA ALA A 151 -10.16 -26.36 -7.46
C ALA A 151 -10.77 -25.97 -8.83
N GLU A 152 -12.03 -25.56 -8.85
CA GLU A 152 -12.71 -25.06 -10.05
C GLU A 152 -12.11 -23.73 -10.59
N MET A 153 -11.51 -22.91 -9.71
CA MET A 153 -10.95 -21.59 -10.05
C MET A 153 -9.46 -21.61 -10.39
N LEU A 154 -8.73 -22.69 -10.14
CA LEU A 154 -7.29 -22.75 -10.39
C LEU A 154 -6.88 -22.29 -11.80
N PRO A 155 -7.60 -22.65 -12.89
CA PRO A 155 -7.26 -22.18 -14.22
C PRO A 155 -7.35 -20.64 -14.37
N ASP A 156 -8.31 -20.00 -13.69
CA ASP A 156 -8.52 -18.56 -13.76
C ASP A 156 -7.45 -17.77 -12.97
N LEU A 157 -6.81 -18.44 -12.01
CA LEU A 157 -5.72 -17.87 -11.20
C LEU A 157 -4.34 -18.07 -11.86
N ALA A 158 -4.27 -18.84 -12.91
CA ALA A 158 -3.01 -19.11 -13.60
C ALA A 158 -2.44 -17.84 -14.26
N GLY A 159 -1.16 -17.56 -14.01
CA GLY A 159 -0.47 -16.40 -14.57
C GLY A 159 -0.57 -15.11 -13.74
N GLU A 160 -1.32 -15.11 -12.63
CA GLU A 160 -1.44 -13.94 -11.72
C GLU A 160 -0.17 -13.71 -10.86
N GLY A 161 0.86 -14.52 -11.02
CA GLY A 161 2.07 -14.47 -10.19
C GLY A 161 1.86 -15.04 -8.80
N MET A 162 2.55 -14.51 -7.80
CA MET A 162 2.35 -14.95 -6.42
C MET A 162 0.95 -14.57 -5.93
N LEU A 163 0.27 -15.55 -5.36
CA LEU A 163 -1.05 -15.39 -4.74
C LEU A 163 -0.92 -15.38 -3.22
N ILE A 164 -1.82 -14.66 -2.57
CA ILE A 164 -2.10 -14.83 -1.15
C ILE A 164 -3.53 -15.31 -0.94
N ALA A 165 -3.72 -16.09 0.12
CA ALA A 165 -5.03 -16.51 0.59
C ALA A 165 -5.16 -16.20 2.08
N GLN A 166 -6.32 -15.70 2.49
CA GLN A 166 -6.62 -15.28 3.85
C GLN A 166 -7.99 -15.78 4.25
N PRO A 167 -8.19 -16.34 5.47
CA PRO A 167 -9.53 -16.62 5.96
C PRO A 167 -10.42 -15.38 5.84
N TYR A 168 -11.63 -15.56 5.34
CA TYR A 168 -12.59 -14.47 5.23
C TYR A 168 -13.01 -14.00 6.62
N VAL A 169 -12.91 -12.71 6.86
CA VAL A 169 -13.40 -12.07 8.08
C VAL A 169 -14.90 -11.77 7.90
N PRO A 170 -15.80 -12.46 8.60
CA PRO A 170 -17.24 -12.17 8.53
C PRO A 170 -17.50 -10.70 8.90
N ASN A 171 -18.22 -9.98 8.04
CA ASN A 171 -18.50 -8.57 8.21
C ASN A 171 -19.85 -8.20 7.56
N SER A 172 -20.28 -6.95 7.71
CA SER A 172 -21.54 -6.43 7.18
C SER A 172 -21.55 -6.15 5.66
N GLY A 173 -20.48 -6.48 4.94
CA GLY A 173 -20.33 -6.14 3.52
C GLY A 173 -19.90 -4.68 3.29
N VAL A 174 -19.43 -4.01 4.37
CA VAL A 174 -18.97 -2.63 4.34
C VAL A 174 -17.51 -2.58 4.81
N ASP A 175 -16.66 -1.92 4.02
CA ASP A 175 -15.29 -1.61 4.39
C ASP A 175 -15.22 -0.18 4.92
N ILE A 176 -14.42 0.02 5.96
CA ILE A 176 -13.99 1.35 6.43
C ILE A 176 -12.63 1.65 5.77
N LYS A 177 -12.59 2.65 4.90
CA LYS A 177 -11.33 3.15 4.36
C LYS A 177 -10.86 4.34 5.15
N VAL A 178 -9.70 4.21 5.78
CA VAL A 178 -9.03 5.31 6.47
C VAL A 178 -7.96 5.90 5.57
N TYR A 179 -7.97 7.21 5.38
CA TYR A 179 -6.94 7.97 4.70
C TYR A 179 -6.07 8.68 5.71
N SER A 180 -4.76 8.62 5.54
CA SER A 180 -3.78 9.36 6.35
C SER A 180 -3.02 10.36 5.47
N ILE A 181 -2.99 11.61 5.90
CA ILE A 181 -2.21 12.69 5.30
C ILE A 181 -1.40 13.34 6.43
N GLY A 182 -0.14 12.91 6.59
CA GLY A 182 0.62 13.26 7.78
C GLY A 182 -0.10 12.78 9.05
N ASP A 183 -0.35 13.70 9.99
CA ASP A 183 -1.02 13.40 11.25
C ASP A 183 -2.56 13.42 11.18
N GLU A 184 -3.14 13.73 10.01
CA GLU A 184 -4.59 13.85 9.85
C GLU A 184 -5.19 12.54 9.31
N LEU A 185 -6.22 12.02 9.99
CA LEU A 185 -6.95 10.81 9.60
C LEU A 185 -8.38 11.13 9.19
N TYR A 186 -8.82 10.51 8.08
CA TYR A 186 -10.18 10.63 7.53
C TYR A 186 -10.74 9.27 7.25
N ALA A 187 -11.99 9.00 7.64
CA ALA A 187 -12.64 7.73 7.37
C ALA A 187 -13.82 7.86 6.41
N THR A 188 -13.93 6.87 5.53
CA THR A 188 -15.12 6.65 4.70
C THR A 188 -15.59 5.22 4.86
N GLU A 189 -16.89 5.06 4.85
CA GLU A 189 -17.48 3.73 4.66
C GLU A 189 -17.81 3.55 3.18
N ARG A 190 -17.54 2.37 2.66
CA ARG A 190 -17.82 2.00 1.28
C ARG A 190 -18.26 0.55 1.17
N ARG A 191 -18.89 0.21 0.07
CA ARG A 191 -19.19 -1.19 -0.24
C ARG A 191 -17.90 -2.01 -0.38
N SER A 192 -17.88 -3.17 0.28
CA SER A 192 -16.79 -4.13 0.10
C SER A 192 -16.75 -4.67 -1.34
N PRO A 193 -15.57 -4.81 -1.95
CA PRO A 193 -15.42 -5.46 -3.27
C PRO A 193 -15.95 -6.90 -3.28
N LEU A 194 -15.97 -7.57 -2.14
CA LEU A 194 -16.47 -8.96 -2.00
C LEU A 194 -18.01 -9.04 -1.94
N HIS A 195 -18.69 -7.91 -1.79
CA HIS A 195 -20.15 -7.83 -1.70
C HIS A 195 -20.72 -6.84 -2.73
N PRO A 196 -20.56 -7.10 -4.04
CA PRO A 196 -20.91 -6.15 -5.10
C PRO A 196 -22.41 -5.79 -5.14
N ASP A 197 -23.28 -6.65 -4.61
CA ASP A 197 -24.73 -6.45 -4.60
C ASP A 197 -25.22 -5.58 -3.44
N HIS A 198 -24.36 -5.24 -2.48
CA HIS A 198 -24.76 -4.36 -1.38
C HIS A 198 -24.91 -2.91 -1.85
N ALA A 199 -26.06 -2.31 -1.58
CA ALA A 199 -26.39 -0.93 -1.96
C ALA A 199 -25.80 0.08 -0.96
N VAL A 200 -24.48 0.13 -0.81
CA VAL A 200 -23.78 1.10 0.06
C VAL A 200 -23.20 2.22 -0.80
N ARG A 201 -23.62 3.46 -0.52
CA ARG A 201 -23.00 4.65 -1.11
C ARG A 201 -21.80 5.08 -0.27
N GLU A 202 -20.67 5.30 -0.92
CA GLU A 202 -19.48 5.81 -0.23
C GLU A 202 -19.78 7.15 0.44
N ARG A 203 -19.48 7.25 1.74
CA ARG A 203 -19.69 8.46 2.54
C ARG A 203 -18.65 8.57 3.66
N ARG A 204 -18.36 9.80 4.07
CA ARG A 204 -17.53 10.04 5.26
C ARG A 204 -18.25 9.58 6.51
N VAL A 205 -17.49 9.03 7.44
CA VAL A 205 -17.98 8.58 8.74
C VAL A 205 -17.05 9.07 9.86
N PRO A 206 -17.55 9.23 11.09
CA PRO A 206 -16.70 9.45 12.24
C PRO A 206 -15.72 8.29 12.42
N LEU A 207 -14.47 8.59 12.74
CA LEU A 207 -13.44 7.61 12.99
C LEU A 207 -13.45 7.23 14.48
N SER A 208 -13.61 5.93 14.78
CA SER A 208 -13.49 5.44 16.16
C SER A 208 -12.04 5.53 16.63
N ALA A 209 -11.85 5.69 17.96
CA ALA A 209 -10.50 5.75 18.55
C ALA A 209 -9.69 4.48 18.28
N GLU A 210 -10.33 3.32 18.27
CA GLU A 210 -9.69 2.03 17.99
C GLU A 210 -9.17 1.96 16.54
N ILE A 211 -10.00 2.31 15.55
CA ILE A 211 -9.59 2.31 14.14
C ILE A 211 -8.53 3.40 13.89
N ALA A 212 -8.63 4.56 14.57
CA ALA A 212 -7.62 5.62 14.49
C ALA A 212 -6.25 5.12 14.98
N ALA A 213 -6.24 4.42 16.13
CA ALA A 213 -5.01 3.83 16.68
C ALA A 213 -4.39 2.80 15.72
N ILE A 214 -5.20 1.90 15.15
CA ILE A 214 -4.75 0.92 14.16
C ILE A 214 -4.19 1.61 12.92
N ALA A 215 -4.90 2.62 12.38
CA ALA A 215 -4.44 3.35 11.21
C ALA A 215 -3.11 4.06 11.48
N GLY A 216 -2.96 4.73 12.63
CA GLY A 216 -1.69 5.35 13.04
C GLY A 216 -0.55 4.33 13.16
N GLN A 217 -0.83 3.16 13.76
CA GLN A 217 0.14 2.08 13.86
C GLN A 217 0.59 1.56 12.47
N VAL A 218 -0.31 1.48 11.50
CA VAL A 218 0.02 1.11 10.11
C VAL A 218 1.08 2.05 9.53
N GLY A 219 0.93 3.37 9.70
CA GLY A 219 1.92 4.36 9.24
C GLY A 219 3.30 4.10 9.85
N VAL A 220 3.36 3.86 11.17
CA VAL A 220 4.62 3.57 11.89
C VAL A 220 5.23 2.25 11.44
N VAL A 221 4.43 1.17 11.36
CA VAL A 221 4.89 -0.18 11.01
C VAL A 221 5.50 -0.25 9.61
N TYR A 222 4.88 0.43 8.65
CA TYR A 222 5.36 0.39 7.25
C TYR A 222 6.22 1.60 6.87
N GLY A 223 6.28 2.65 7.71
CA GLY A 223 7.01 3.88 7.40
C GLY A 223 6.34 4.70 6.29
N LEU A 224 5.01 4.80 6.34
CA LEU A 224 4.21 5.55 5.36
C LEU A 224 3.68 6.85 5.98
N ASP A 225 3.71 7.93 5.19
CA ASP A 225 3.21 9.26 5.57
C ASP A 225 1.87 9.59 4.89
N LEU A 226 1.72 9.18 3.61
CA LEU A 226 0.55 9.42 2.77
C LEU A 226 -0.02 8.07 2.35
N TYR A 227 -1.04 7.57 3.05
CA TYR A 227 -1.51 6.20 2.84
C TYR A 227 -3.01 6.04 3.06
N GLY A 228 -3.50 4.85 2.72
CA GLY A 228 -4.85 4.41 3.03
C GLY A 228 -4.85 3.01 3.64
N VAL A 229 -5.76 2.78 4.57
CA VAL A 229 -5.96 1.49 5.22
C VAL A 229 -7.40 1.07 4.98
N ASP A 230 -7.59 -0.16 4.51
CA ASP A 230 -8.90 -0.77 4.38
C ASP A 230 -9.13 -1.69 5.59
N VAL A 231 -10.16 -1.39 6.37
CA VAL A 231 -10.51 -2.08 7.62
C VAL A 231 -11.89 -2.67 7.49
N VAL A 232 -12.06 -3.92 7.90
CA VAL A 232 -13.37 -4.56 8.08
C VAL A 232 -13.66 -4.74 9.56
N LEU A 233 -14.93 -4.62 9.94
CA LEU A 233 -15.38 -4.87 11.31
C LEU A 233 -15.79 -6.33 11.43
N GLY A 234 -14.90 -7.15 11.93
CA GLY A 234 -15.13 -8.55 12.21
C GLY A 234 -15.75 -8.78 13.60
N PRO A 235 -16.12 -10.04 13.92
CA PRO A 235 -16.75 -10.39 15.21
C PRO A 235 -15.83 -10.14 16.41
N ASN A 236 -14.51 -10.12 16.21
CA ASN A 236 -13.50 -9.91 17.26
C ASN A 236 -12.87 -8.50 17.20
N GLY A 237 -13.45 -7.57 16.47
CA GLY A 237 -12.96 -6.20 16.32
C GLY A 237 -12.48 -5.85 14.90
N PRO A 238 -11.86 -4.67 14.74
CA PRO A 238 -11.36 -4.21 13.45
C PRO A 238 -10.19 -5.05 12.94
N VAL A 239 -10.21 -5.39 11.64
CA VAL A 239 -9.16 -6.15 10.95
C VAL A 239 -8.71 -5.38 9.73
N VAL A 240 -7.41 -5.17 9.57
CA VAL A 240 -6.80 -4.55 8.38
C VAL A 240 -6.75 -5.58 7.25
N VAL A 241 -7.33 -5.27 6.11
CA VAL A 241 -7.39 -6.18 4.95
C VAL A 241 -6.59 -5.70 3.74
N ASP A 242 -6.25 -4.40 3.69
CA ASP A 242 -5.36 -3.86 2.66
C ASP A 242 -4.70 -2.55 3.14
N VAL A 243 -3.49 -2.27 2.65
CA VAL A 243 -2.77 -1.01 2.87
C VAL A 243 -2.34 -0.47 1.51
N ASN A 244 -2.66 0.80 1.27
CA ASN A 244 -2.38 1.45 0.00
C ASN A 244 -1.45 2.65 0.22
N ASP A 245 -0.30 2.66 -0.41
CA ASP A 245 0.53 3.84 -0.53
C ASP A 245 -0.13 4.86 -1.47
N PHE A 246 -0.22 6.11 -1.08
CA PHE A 246 -0.78 7.21 -1.84
C PHE A 246 -2.12 6.88 -2.56
N PRO A 247 -3.23 6.63 -1.85
CA PRO A 247 -4.54 6.35 -2.46
C PRO A 247 -5.10 7.59 -3.21
N SER A 248 -6.34 7.51 -3.70
CA SER A 248 -6.96 8.62 -4.44
C SER A 248 -7.33 9.83 -3.58
N PHE A 249 -7.49 9.66 -2.27
CA PHE A 249 -7.93 10.69 -1.31
C PHE A 249 -9.22 11.45 -1.69
N ARG A 250 -10.03 10.92 -2.61
CA ARG A 250 -11.20 11.63 -3.19
C ARG A 250 -12.23 12.10 -2.16
N GLN A 251 -12.34 11.39 -1.03
CA GLN A 251 -13.31 11.71 0.02
C GLN A 251 -12.72 12.62 1.12
N VAL A 252 -11.45 12.94 1.04
CA VAL A 252 -10.81 13.88 1.97
C VAL A 252 -11.14 15.31 1.55
N PRO A 253 -11.66 16.15 2.46
CA PRO A 253 -11.91 17.56 2.15
C PRO A 253 -10.62 18.27 1.76
N ASP A 254 -10.66 19.09 0.70
CA ASP A 254 -9.51 19.86 0.23
C ASP A 254 -8.23 19.03 0.04
N ALA A 255 -8.38 17.77 -0.39
CA ALA A 255 -7.28 16.81 -0.50
C ALA A 255 -6.06 17.36 -1.25
N PRO A 256 -6.16 18.05 -2.40
CA PRO A 256 -4.99 18.60 -3.09
C PRO A 256 -4.19 19.58 -2.24
N VAL A 257 -4.88 20.43 -1.47
CA VAL A 257 -4.27 21.43 -0.57
C VAL A 257 -3.54 20.74 0.59
N ARG A 258 -4.19 19.75 1.22
CA ARG A 258 -3.62 19.00 2.35
C ARG A 258 -2.43 18.16 1.92
N LEU A 259 -2.54 17.47 0.80
CA LEU A 259 -1.44 16.69 0.23
C LEU A 259 -0.26 17.59 -0.17
N ALA A 260 -0.51 18.73 -0.80
CA ALA A 260 0.53 19.68 -1.14
C ALA A 260 1.30 20.18 0.10
N ARG A 261 0.58 20.52 1.20
CA ARG A 261 1.20 20.88 2.47
C ARG A 261 2.02 19.75 3.07
N ALA A 262 1.48 18.53 3.09
CA ALA A 262 2.18 17.35 3.61
C ALA A 262 3.44 17.05 2.81
N VAL A 263 3.38 17.11 1.47
CA VAL A 263 4.55 16.94 0.60
C VAL A 263 5.63 17.96 0.93
N LEU A 264 5.27 19.24 1.11
CA LEU A 264 6.24 20.29 1.48
C LEU A 264 6.84 20.06 2.86
N ALA A 265 6.05 19.65 3.83
CA ALA A 265 6.52 19.36 5.19
C ALA A 265 7.49 18.17 5.20
N LEU A 266 7.15 17.08 4.48
CA LEU A 266 8.01 15.90 4.36
C LEU A 266 9.32 16.19 3.62
N ALA A 267 9.25 16.97 2.54
CA ALA A 267 10.45 17.40 1.81
C ALA A 267 11.36 18.30 2.66
N ALA A 268 10.81 19.18 3.51
CA ALA A 268 11.57 20.01 4.43
C ALA A 268 12.17 19.21 5.61
N GLY A 269 11.43 18.24 6.15
CA GLY A 269 11.86 17.41 7.28
C GLY A 269 13.01 16.46 6.94
N ALA A 270 13.10 16.00 5.69
CA ALA A 270 14.18 15.15 5.22
C ALA A 270 15.54 15.87 5.14
N GLY A 271 15.55 17.20 5.03
CA GLY A 271 16.76 18.00 5.11
C GLY A 271 17.40 18.07 6.52
N GLY A 272 16.69 17.60 7.57
CA GLY A 272 17.13 17.61 8.96
C GLY A 272 17.34 16.23 9.60
N ALA A 273 16.84 15.17 9.00
CA ALA A 273 16.99 13.81 9.48
C ALA A 273 17.94 13.02 8.56
N THR A 274 19.23 13.01 8.88
CA THR A 274 20.07 11.88 8.49
C THR A 274 19.30 10.62 8.88
N ALA A 275 19.00 9.80 7.88
CA ALA A 275 18.27 8.55 8.01
C ALA A 275 18.58 7.87 9.34
N ALA A 276 17.59 7.83 10.24
CA ALA A 276 17.64 6.91 11.34
C ALA A 276 17.72 5.52 10.69
N ALA A 277 18.91 4.95 10.68
CA ALA A 277 19.17 3.62 10.18
C ALA A 277 18.19 2.70 10.90
N GLN A 278 17.25 2.10 10.15
CA GLN A 278 16.53 0.95 10.68
C GLN A 278 17.59 -0.04 11.19
N PRO A 279 17.44 -0.57 12.41
CA PRO A 279 18.40 -1.55 12.91
C PRO A 279 18.46 -2.68 11.87
N PRO A 280 19.68 -3.23 11.62
CA PRO A 280 19.82 -4.34 10.70
C PRO A 280 18.85 -5.44 11.15
N LEU A 281 18.12 -6.03 10.20
CA LEU A 281 17.29 -7.21 10.43
C LEU A 281 18.08 -8.17 11.29
N GLY A 282 17.63 -8.37 12.54
CA GLY A 282 18.38 -9.04 13.58
C GLY A 282 18.94 -10.38 13.10
N ALA A 283 20.15 -10.68 13.52
CA ALA A 283 20.85 -11.91 13.23
C ALA A 283 19.90 -13.11 13.42
N VAL A 284 19.79 -13.91 12.38
CA VAL A 284 19.06 -15.19 12.39
C VAL A 284 19.63 -16.02 13.54
N PRO A 285 18.82 -16.53 14.49
CA PRO A 285 19.31 -17.50 15.46
C PRO A 285 19.86 -18.69 14.68
N GLY A 286 21.10 -19.10 15.04
CA GLY A 286 21.75 -20.23 14.39
C GLY A 286 20.91 -21.51 14.44
N PRO A 287 21.18 -22.48 13.57
CA PRO A 287 20.39 -23.69 13.45
C PRO A 287 20.31 -24.44 14.78
N LEU A 288 19.09 -24.78 15.20
CA LEU A 288 18.82 -25.67 16.32
C LEU A 288 19.57 -26.98 16.07
N THR A 289 20.61 -27.25 16.87
CA THR A 289 21.28 -28.55 16.87
C THR A 289 20.29 -29.59 17.31
N ALA A 290 19.94 -30.51 16.41
CA ALA A 290 19.17 -31.69 16.73
C ALA A 290 19.93 -32.52 17.79
N GLY A 291 19.38 -32.55 19.01
CA GLY A 291 19.85 -33.46 20.06
C GLY A 291 19.69 -34.87 19.59
N LYS A 292 20.78 -35.62 19.48
CA LYS A 292 20.76 -37.07 19.37
C LYS A 292 20.25 -37.61 20.70
N THR A 293 19.07 -38.22 20.69
CA THR A 293 18.65 -39.13 21.76
C THR A 293 19.31 -40.48 21.52
N ALA A 294 20.06 -40.94 22.52
CA ALA A 294 20.58 -42.31 22.63
C ALA A 294 19.44 -43.28 22.96
#